data_74d2134617775092a9bbf1526dca7020
#
_entry.id   74d2134617775092a9bbf1526dca7020
#
_cell.length_a   1.000
_cell.length_b   1.000
_cell.length_c   1.000
_cell.angle_alpha   90.00
_cell.angle_beta   90.00
_cell.angle_gamma   90.00
#
_symmetry.space_group_name_H-M   'P 1'
#
loop_
_entity.id
_entity.type
_entity.pdbx_description
1 polymer ?
#
loop_
_entity_poly.entity_id
_entity_poly.type
_entity_poly.pdbx_seq_one_letter_code
_entity_poly.pdbx_strand_id
1 'polypeptide(L)'
;MQTLKVREKKVSVHTYNYDNIIEFLNITKDILENPTVKQIKNFRQHYDCSCYEHCLEVAYWSYLFCKKYGWDYVSAARGAMLHDLFLYDWRGSKKKLHLKHFHAFLHRQIAFYNADKLFNLNDKEKDIIVKHMWPVTLLSFPKYKESFLITIFDKRSALKSFFEY
;
A
#
# COMPACT_ATOMS: atom_id res chain seq x y z
N MET A 1 -8.95 -41.70 -37.02
CA MET A 1 -7.86 -40.78 -36.53
C MET A 1 -8.52 -39.45 -36.20
N GLN A 2 -8.79 -39.20 -34.90
CA GLN A 2 -9.34 -37.92 -34.43
C GLN A 2 -8.19 -37.04 -33.99
N THR A 3 -7.97 -35.94 -34.70
CA THR A 3 -6.99 -34.93 -34.35
C THR A 3 -7.56 -34.03 -33.26
N LEU A 4 -7.00 -34.13 -32.03
CA LEU A 4 -7.25 -33.22 -30.92
C LEU A 4 -6.63 -31.86 -31.22
N LYS A 5 -7.48 -30.85 -31.51
CA LYS A 5 -7.06 -29.44 -31.55
C LYS A 5 -6.86 -28.94 -30.13
N VAL A 6 -5.63 -28.88 -29.69
CA VAL A 6 -5.26 -28.15 -28.47
C VAL A 6 -5.38 -26.65 -28.74
N ARG A 7 -6.35 -26.00 -28.07
CA ARG A 7 -6.47 -24.54 -28.07
C ARG A 7 -5.31 -23.99 -27.25
N GLU A 8 -4.30 -23.44 -27.90
CA GLU A 8 -3.28 -22.62 -27.27
C GLU A 8 -3.95 -21.37 -26.68
N LYS A 9 -4.09 -21.33 -25.36
CA LYS A 9 -4.37 -20.08 -24.64
C LYS A 9 -3.15 -19.18 -24.85
N LYS A 10 -3.29 -18.08 -25.59
CA LYS A 10 -2.32 -16.99 -25.60
C LYS A 10 -2.20 -16.46 -24.18
N VAL A 11 -1.17 -16.90 -23.48
CA VAL A 11 -0.73 -16.26 -22.25
C VAL A 11 -0.15 -14.91 -22.69
N SER A 12 -0.85 -13.83 -22.39
CA SER A 12 -0.30 -12.49 -22.58
C SER A 12 0.89 -12.37 -21.63
N VAL A 13 2.09 -12.47 -22.17
CA VAL A 13 3.32 -12.16 -21.45
C VAL A 13 3.23 -10.67 -21.15
N HIS A 14 2.82 -10.31 -19.94
CA HIS A 14 3.01 -8.95 -19.43
C HIS A 14 4.53 -8.75 -19.38
N THR A 15 5.03 -7.99 -20.33
CA THR A 15 6.45 -7.58 -20.35
C THR A 15 6.65 -6.71 -19.11
N TYR A 16 7.18 -7.30 -18.05
CA TYR A 16 7.58 -6.54 -16.86
C TYR A 16 8.65 -5.54 -17.31
N ASN A 17 8.37 -4.25 -17.12
CA ASN A 17 9.39 -3.24 -17.36
C ASN A 17 10.38 -3.28 -16.19
N TYR A 18 11.47 -4.01 -16.38
CA TYR A 18 12.52 -4.21 -15.36
C TYR A 18 13.11 -2.87 -14.87
N ASP A 19 13.21 -1.86 -15.73
CA ASP A 19 13.73 -0.54 -15.35
C ASP A 19 12.82 0.12 -14.30
N ASN A 20 11.51 -0.01 -14.45
CA ASN A 20 10.57 0.51 -13.45
C ASN A 20 10.68 -0.23 -12.11
N ILE A 21 10.90 -1.53 -12.13
CA ILE A 21 11.09 -2.32 -10.91
C ILE A 21 12.36 -1.89 -10.19
N ILE A 22 13.47 -1.79 -10.93
CA ILE A 22 14.78 -1.39 -10.37
C ILE A 22 14.68 0.03 -9.78
N GLU A 23 14.08 0.97 -10.51
CA GLU A 23 13.91 2.34 -10.02
C GLU A 23 13.03 2.38 -8.78
N PHE A 24 11.89 1.70 -8.77
CA PHE A 24 11.01 1.61 -7.61
C PHE A 24 11.73 1.04 -6.37
N LEU A 25 12.50 -0.04 -6.55
CA LEU A 25 13.30 -0.64 -5.48
C LEU A 25 14.36 0.33 -4.95
N ASN A 26 15.01 1.10 -5.82
CA ASN A 26 15.99 2.11 -5.42
C ASN A 26 15.34 3.27 -4.62
N ILE A 27 14.17 3.75 -5.05
CA ILE A 27 13.41 4.82 -4.36
C ILE A 27 12.97 4.40 -2.96
N THR A 28 12.62 3.13 -2.80
CA THR A 28 12.06 2.60 -1.54
C THR A 28 13.05 1.77 -0.74
N LYS A 29 14.31 1.71 -1.14
CA LYS A 29 15.33 0.82 -0.57
C LYS A 29 15.48 0.95 0.94
N ASP A 30 15.62 2.17 1.43
CA ASP A 30 15.75 2.47 2.86
C ASP A 30 14.53 2.00 3.67
N ILE A 31 13.34 2.07 3.08
CA ILE A 31 12.08 1.61 3.69
C ILE A 31 12.02 0.08 3.67
N LEU A 32 12.28 -0.55 2.52
CA LEU A 32 12.20 -2.00 2.34
C LEU A 32 13.26 -2.75 3.16
N GLU A 33 14.43 -2.16 3.38
CA GLU A 33 15.51 -2.73 4.18
C GLU A 33 15.35 -2.49 5.69
N ASN A 34 14.49 -1.57 6.11
CA ASN A 34 14.31 -1.20 7.51
C ASN A 34 13.73 -2.37 8.33
N PRO A 35 14.38 -2.79 9.44
CA PRO A 35 13.92 -3.92 10.25
C PRO A 35 12.53 -3.72 10.87
N THR A 36 12.18 -2.48 11.23
CA THR A 36 10.88 -2.16 11.81
C THR A 36 9.78 -2.26 10.76
N VAL A 37 10.03 -1.78 9.52
CA VAL A 37 9.09 -1.93 8.42
C VAL A 37 8.88 -3.42 8.08
N LYS A 38 9.94 -4.23 8.09
CA LYS A 38 9.82 -5.68 7.84
C LYS A 38 8.91 -6.39 8.84
N GLN A 39 8.69 -5.87 10.04
CA GLN A 39 7.79 -6.48 11.03
C GLN A 39 6.34 -6.52 10.57
N ILE A 40 5.89 -5.58 9.69
CA ILE A 40 4.51 -5.59 9.20
C ILE A 40 4.18 -6.81 8.31
N LYS A 41 5.17 -7.62 7.93
CA LYS A 41 4.96 -8.96 7.32
C LYS A 41 4.23 -9.92 8.25
N ASN A 42 4.36 -9.73 9.55
CA ASN A 42 3.75 -10.58 10.57
C ASN A 42 2.28 -10.22 10.85
N PHE A 43 1.80 -9.11 10.33
CA PHE A 43 0.45 -8.62 10.56
C PHE A 43 -0.38 -8.76 9.29
N ARG A 44 -1.57 -9.37 9.40
CA ARG A 44 -2.50 -9.52 8.28
C ARG A 44 -3.28 -8.24 8.06
N GLN A 45 -3.37 -7.80 6.81
CA GLN A 45 -4.21 -6.67 6.41
C GLN A 45 -5.59 -7.19 5.96
N HIS A 46 -5.63 -7.96 4.89
CA HIS A 46 -6.86 -8.52 4.33
C HIS A 46 -6.66 -10.00 4.00
N TYR A 47 -7.62 -10.87 4.37
CA TYR A 47 -7.59 -12.32 4.10
C TYR A 47 -6.20 -12.94 4.35
N ASP A 48 -5.52 -13.42 3.31
CA ASP A 48 -4.17 -14.01 3.42
C ASP A 48 -3.04 -13.04 3.07
N CYS A 49 -3.35 -11.77 2.76
CA CYS A 49 -2.39 -10.74 2.44
C CYS A 49 -1.82 -10.11 3.72
N SER A 50 -0.50 -10.08 3.86
CA SER A 50 0.17 -9.34 4.93
C SER A 50 0.06 -7.83 4.70
N CYS A 51 0.17 -7.05 5.76
CA CYS A 51 0.22 -5.59 5.68
C CYS A 51 1.38 -5.11 4.79
N TYR A 52 2.51 -5.82 4.80
CA TYR A 52 3.67 -5.52 3.95
C TYR A 52 3.37 -5.69 2.46
N GLU A 53 2.75 -6.81 2.08
CA GLU A 53 2.37 -7.08 0.69
C GLU A 53 1.34 -6.08 0.18
N HIS A 54 0.35 -5.75 1.01
CA HIS A 54 -0.62 -4.71 0.73
C HIS A 54 0.05 -3.35 0.46
N CYS A 55 0.91 -2.88 1.37
CA CYS A 55 1.64 -1.63 1.20
C CYS A 55 2.50 -1.64 -0.07
N LEU A 56 3.19 -2.76 -0.35
CA LEU A 56 4.03 -2.91 -1.53
C LEU A 56 3.22 -2.83 -2.83
N GLU A 57 2.05 -3.49 -2.88
CA GLU A 57 1.15 -3.46 -4.04
C GLU A 57 0.63 -2.03 -4.30
N VAL A 58 0.11 -1.36 -3.26
CA VAL A 58 -0.39 0.02 -3.35
C VAL A 58 0.73 0.98 -3.77
N ALA A 59 1.93 0.82 -3.20
CA ALA A 59 3.08 1.66 -3.51
C ALA A 59 3.54 1.49 -4.97
N TYR A 60 3.62 0.26 -5.47
CA TYR A 60 4.05 0.01 -6.84
C TYR A 60 3.03 0.50 -7.87
N TRP A 61 1.73 0.31 -7.65
CA TRP A 61 0.70 0.86 -8.52
C TRP A 61 0.71 2.39 -8.54
N SER A 62 0.88 3.00 -7.38
CA SER A 62 0.96 4.46 -7.25
C SER A 62 2.20 5.02 -7.97
N TYR A 63 3.34 4.36 -7.82
CA TYR A 63 4.57 4.68 -8.54
C TYR A 63 4.36 4.66 -10.05
N LEU A 64 3.83 3.54 -10.59
CA LEU A 64 3.62 3.40 -12.03
C LEU A 64 2.66 4.45 -12.58
N PHE A 65 1.55 4.69 -11.89
CA PHE A 65 0.58 5.70 -12.29
C PHE A 65 1.19 7.10 -12.28
N CYS A 66 1.78 7.49 -11.16
CA CYS A 66 2.38 8.82 -11.02
C CYS A 66 3.50 9.05 -12.05
N LYS A 67 4.36 8.06 -12.29
CA LYS A 67 5.41 8.13 -13.31
C LYS A 67 4.83 8.33 -14.70
N LYS A 68 3.79 7.56 -15.07
CA LYS A 68 3.12 7.66 -16.37
C LYS A 68 2.53 9.05 -16.63
N TYR A 69 1.99 9.70 -15.59
CA TYR A 69 1.32 11.00 -15.73
C TYR A 69 2.17 12.19 -15.29
N GLY A 70 3.48 12.01 -15.05
CA GLY A 70 4.40 13.08 -14.66
C GLY A 70 4.07 13.68 -13.28
N TRP A 71 3.54 12.88 -12.35
CA TRP A 71 3.30 13.26 -10.96
C TRP A 71 4.52 12.92 -10.10
N ASP A 72 4.50 13.31 -8.83
CA ASP A 72 5.57 12.99 -7.89
C ASP A 72 5.53 11.52 -7.49
N TYR A 73 6.10 10.66 -8.34
CA TYR A 73 6.12 9.22 -8.16
C TYR A 73 7.04 8.78 -7.01
N VAL A 74 8.03 9.60 -6.64
CA VAL A 74 8.93 9.31 -5.53
C VAL A 74 8.17 9.39 -4.21
N SER A 75 7.53 10.54 -3.95
CA SER A 75 6.71 10.71 -2.75
C SER A 75 5.51 9.74 -2.71
N ALA A 76 4.91 9.45 -3.87
CA ALA A 76 3.82 8.48 -3.97
C ALA A 76 4.25 7.07 -3.55
N ALA A 77 5.39 6.58 -4.08
CA ALA A 77 5.93 5.26 -3.73
C ALA A 77 6.27 5.15 -2.23
N ARG A 78 7.00 6.13 -1.70
CA ARG A 78 7.46 6.14 -0.32
C ARG A 78 6.32 6.29 0.67
N GLY A 79 5.44 7.27 0.46
CA GLY A 79 4.28 7.49 1.31
C GLY A 79 3.31 6.31 1.31
N ALA A 80 3.07 5.71 0.13
CA ALA A 80 2.23 4.52 0.02
C ALA A 80 2.86 3.29 0.70
N MET A 81 4.19 3.10 0.66
CA MET A 81 4.84 2.00 1.38
C MET A 81 4.70 2.13 2.91
N LEU A 82 4.52 3.34 3.41
CA LEU A 82 4.46 3.66 4.85
C LEU A 82 3.03 3.91 5.38
N HIS A 83 2.00 3.95 4.51
CA HIS A 83 0.66 4.41 4.90
C HIS A 83 0.02 3.58 6.02
N ASP A 84 0.36 2.28 6.09
CA ASP A 84 -0.13 1.32 7.07
C ASP A 84 1.00 0.77 7.98
N LEU A 85 1.98 1.60 8.32
CA LEU A 85 3.08 1.21 9.23
C LEU A 85 2.60 1.15 10.69
N PHE A 86 1.68 0.25 11.00
CA PHE A 86 1.30 -0.11 12.36
C PHE A 86 1.90 -1.45 12.76
N LEU A 87 2.31 -1.58 14.04
CA LEU A 87 3.09 -2.70 14.55
C LEU A 87 2.29 -3.55 15.56
N TYR A 88 1.05 -3.90 15.19
CA TYR A 88 0.17 -4.74 16.02
C TYR A 88 -0.85 -5.51 15.18
N ASP A 89 -1.28 -6.67 15.71
CA ASP A 89 -2.38 -7.41 15.09
C ASP A 89 -3.74 -6.82 15.51
N TRP A 90 -4.36 -6.05 14.63
CA TRP A 90 -5.65 -5.44 14.85
C TRP A 90 -6.81 -6.46 14.87
N ARG A 91 -6.62 -7.67 14.32
CA ARG A 91 -7.63 -8.74 14.31
C ARG A 91 -7.61 -9.56 15.61
N GLY A 92 -6.44 -9.86 16.14
CA GLY A 92 -6.27 -10.59 17.41
C GLY A 92 -6.72 -9.77 18.61
N SER A 93 -6.63 -8.47 18.54
CA SER A 93 -7.05 -7.53 19.58
C SER A 93 -8.58 -7.38 19.73
N LYS A 94 -9.40 -8.10 18.94
CA LYS A 94 -10.88 -7.99 18.95
C LYS A 94 -11.52 -8.26 20.29
N LYS A 95 -10.88 -9.04 21.17
CA LYS A 95 -11.41 -9.39 22.51
C LYS A 95 -10.88 -8.49 23.63
N LYS A 96 -9.71 -7.83 23.48
CA LYS A 96 -9.03 -7.12 24.58
C LYS A 96 -9.26 -5.62 24.62
N LEU A 97 -9.58 -5.00 23.49
CA LEU A 97 -9.84 -3.57 23.44
C LEU A 97 -11.06 -3.38 22.54
N HIS A 98 -12.03 -2.58 22.91
CA HIS A 98 -13.14 -2.09 22.08
C HIS A 98 -12.66 -1.31 20.83
N LEU A 99 -11.50 -1.70 20.26
CA LEU A 99 -10.72 -0.97 19.26
C LEU A 99 -11.15 -1.18 17.82
N LYS A 100 -12.15 -2.02 17.53
CA LYS A 100 -12.54 -2.26 16.13
C LYS A 100 -12.96 -0.97 15.41
N HIS A 101 -13.67 -0.10 16.10
CA HIS A 101 -14.02 1.24 15.58
C HIS A 101 -12.85 2.21 15.66
N PHE A 102 -11.97 2.09 16.66
CA PHE A 102 -10.82 2.96 16.83
C PHE A 102 -9.68 2.65 15.85
N HIS A 103 -9.49 1.39 15.43
CA HIS A 103 -8.44 1.05 14.48
C HIS A 103 -8.60 1.85 13.17
N ALA A 104 -9.78 1.87 12.57
CA ALA A 104 -10.03 2.59 11.33
C ALA A 104 -9.70 4.10 11.39
N PHE A 105 -9.75 4.70 12.58
CA PHE A 105 -9.47 6.12 12.79
C PHE A 105 -8.03 6.37 13.27
N LEU A 106 -7.45 5.45 14.05
CA LEU A 106 -6.18 5.66 14.72
C LEU A 106 -4.97 5.10 13.98
N HIS A 107 -5.13 4.02 13.18
CA HIS A 107 -3.97 3.38 12.55
C HIS A 107 -3.15 4.33 11.67
N ARG A 108 -3.80 5.27 10.97
CA ARG A 108 -3.14 6.29 10.16
C ARG A 108 -2.22 7.22 10.98
N GLN A 109 -2.63 7.55 12.21
CA GLN A 109 -1.83 8.39 13.13
C GLN A 109 -0.67 7.57 13.73
N ILE A 110 -0.92 6.30 14.02
CA ILE A 110 0.11 5.36 14.49
C ILE A 110 1.13 5.11 13.37
N ALA A 111 0.67 4.89 12.13
CA ALA A 111 1.53 4.73 10.96
C ALA A 111 2.39 5.97 10.75
N PHE A 112 1.78 7.17 10.81
CA PHE A 112 2.52 8.44 10.71
C PHE A 112 3.56 8.58 11.81
N TYR A 113 3.21 8.34 13.07
CA TYR A 113 4.14 8.43 14.19
C TYR A 113 5.33 7.48 14.04
N ASN A 114 5.08 6.23 13.61
CA ASN A 114 6.12 5.25 13.37
C ASN A 114 7.02 5.65 12.19
N ALA A 115 6.42 6.13 11.10
CA ALA A 115 7.16 6.54 9.92
C ALA A 115 8.00 7.80 10.16
N ASP A 116 7.46 8.81 10.85
CA ASP A 116 8.15 10.08 11.14
C ASP A 116 9.36 9.89 12.09
N LYS A 117 9.30 8.87 12.94
CA LYS A 117 10.46 8.48 13.78
C LYS A 117 11.60 7.81 13.02
N LEU A 118 11.28 7.13 11.92
CA LEU A 118 12.23 6.28 11.20
C LEU A 118 12.79 6.95 9.95
N PHE A 119 12.04 7.89 9.37
CA PHE A 119 12.35 8.48 8.07
C PHE A 119 12.15 10.00 8.10
N ASN A 120 12.96 10.71 7.31
CA ASN A 120 12.74 12.14 7.08
C ASN A 120 11.66 12.32 6.01
N LEU A 121 10.40 12.40 6.44
CA LEU A 121 9.26 12.49 5.56
C LEU A 121 9.07 13.91 5.03
N ASN A 122 8.81 14.04 3.73
CA ASN A 122 8.35 15.30 3.15
C ASN A 122 6.83 15.52 3.38
N ASP A 123 6.33 16.71 3.02
CA ASP A 123 4.93 17.09 3.27
C ASP A 123 3.92 16.21 2.51
N LYS A 124 4.27 15.72 1.30
CA LYS A 124 3.41 14.82 0.56
C LYS A 124 3.34 13.42 1.18
N GLU A 125 4.48 12.87 1.58
CA GLU A 125 4.55 11.59 2.27
C GLU A 125 3.73 11.63 3.57
N LYS A 126 3.85 12.72 4.35
CA LYS A 126 3.03 12.95 5.54
C LYS A 126 1.53 13.00 5.23
N ASP A 127 1.14 13.76 4.21
CA ASP A 127 -0.25 13.87 3.78
C ASP A 127 -0.81 12.53 3.30
N ILE A 128 -0.05 11.77 2.53
CA ILE A 128 -0.41 10.41 2.08
C ILE A 128 -0.73 9.53 3.30
N ILE A 129 0.19 9.43 4.24
CA ILE A 129 0.04 8.56 5.41
C ILE A 129 -1.16 8.98 6.26
N VAL A 130 -1.34 10.26 6.52
CA VAL A 130 -2.40 10.75 7.41
C VAL A 130 -3.77 10.74 6.74
N LYS A 131 -3.85 10.84 5.41
CA LYS A 131 -5.11 11.07 4.68
C LYS A 131 -5.63 9.86 3.90
N HIS A 132 -4.90 8.74 3.82
CA HIS A 132 -5.29 7.57 3.01
C HIS A 132 -6.66 7.01 3.37
N MET A 133 -7.15 7.22 4.60
CA MET A 133 -8.46 6.74 5.05
C MET A 133 -9.65 7.60 4.58
N TRP A 134 -9.42 8.68 3.83
CA TRP A 134 -10.55 9.38 3.22
C TRP A 134 -11.30 8.45 2.23
N PRO A 135 -12.66 8.46 2.11
CA PRO A 135 -13.62 9.35 2.81
C PRO A 135 -14.11 8.84 4.17
N VAL A 136 -13.62 7.72 4.70
CA VAL A 136 -14.02 7.22 6.03
C VAL A 136 -13.77 8.29 7.10
N THR A 137 -12.68 9.04 6.95
CA THR A 137 -12.38 10.23 7.77
C THR A 137 -12.70 11.50 7.00
N LEU A 138 -13.98 11.88 6.93
CA LEU A 138 -14.50 12.97 6.09
C LEU A 138 -13.74 14.29 6.23
N LEU A 139 -13.35 14.68 7.45
CA LEU A 139 -12.61 15.92 7.73
C LEU A 139 -11.12 15.85 7.32
N SER A 140 -10.65 14.72 6.86
CA SER A 140 -9.24 14.47 6.48
C SER A 140 -9.05 14.40 4.98
N PHE A 141 -9.53 15.40 4.24
CA PHE A 141 -9.41 15.45 2.78
C PHE A 141 -7.92 15.50 2.33
N PRO A 142 -7.50 14.67 1.35
CA PRO A 142 -6.16 14.71 0.78
C PRO A 142 -5.82 16.08 0.17
N LYS A 143 -4.65 16.62 0.49
CA LYS A 143 -4.18 17.92 -0.02
C LYS A 143 -3.56 17.79 -1.41
N TYR A 144 -2.89 16.66 -1.66
CA TYR A 144 -2.16 16.41 -2.90
C TYR A 144 -2.88 15.37 -3.76
N LYS A 145 -2.74 15.47 -5.08
CA LYS A 145 -3.30 14.51 -6.03
C LYS A 145 -2.75 13.09 -5.83
N GLU A 146 -1.48 12.99 -5.43
CA GLU A 146 -0.85 11.73 -5.07
C GLU A 146 -1.54 11.09 -3.86
N SER A 147 -1.83 11.86 -2.83
CA SER A 147 -2.54 11.37 -1.63
C SER A 147 -3.95 10.88 -1.98
N PHE A 148 -4.66 11.59 -2.84
CA PHE A 148 -5.97 11.16 -3.33
C PHE A 148 -5.90 9.86 -4.12
N LEU A 149 -4.90 9.72 -5.00
CA LEU A 149 -4.65 8.50 -5.77
C LEU A 149 -4.42 7.28 -4.87
N ILE A 150 -3.59 7.44 -3.84
CA ILE A 150 -3.27 6.35 -2.91
C ILE A 150 -4.52 5.93 -2.15
N THR A 151 -5.39 6.87 -1.76
CA THR A 151 -6.70 6.55 -1.18
C THR A 151 -7.54 5.62 -2.08
N ILE A 152 -7.49 5.81 -3.40
CA ILE A 152 -8.20 4.96 -4.37
C ILE A 152 -7.54 3.59 -4.47
N PHE A 153 -6.21 3.54 -4.60
CA PHE A 153 -5.50 2.26 -4.76
C PHE A 153 -5.51 1.41 -3.50
N ASP A 154 -5.44 2.00 -2.33
CA ASP A 154 -5.63 1.33 -1.05
C ASP A 154 -6.99 0.60 -1.02
N LYS A 155 -8.08 1.30 -1.31
CA LYS A 155 -9.42 0.71 -1.34
C LYS A 155 -9.60 -0.34 -2.44
N ARG A 156 -8.97 -0.13 -3.60
CA ARG A 156 -8.97 -1.11 -4.68
C ARG A 156 -8.25 -2.40 -4.28
N SER A 157 -7.10 -2.30 -3.60
CA SER A 157 -6.36 -3.47 -3.10
C SER A 157 -7.20 -4.24 -2.08
N ALA A 158 -7.86 -3.52 -1.15
CA ALA A 158 -8.77 -4.13 -0.19
C ALA A 158 -9.96 -4.86 -0.85
N LEU A 159 -10.57 -4.26 -1.89
CA LEU A 159 -11.68 -4.87 -2.63
C LEU A 159 -11.23 -6.08 -3.46
N LYS A 160 -10.06 -6.02 -4.13
CA LYS A 160 -9.50 -7.15 -4.86
C LYS A 160 -9.36 -8.37 -3.97
N SER A 161 -8.79 -8.19 -2.78
CA SER A 161 -8.65 -9.26 -1.78
C SER A 161 -10.00 -9.85 -1.34
N PHE A 162 -11.09 -9.09 -1.45
CA PHE A 162 -12.44 -9.55 -1.12
C PHE A 162 -13.05 -10.45 -2.20
N PHE A 163 -12.73 -10.21 -3.48
CA PHE A 163 -13.32 -10.94 -4.61
C PHE A 163 -12.48 -12.12 -5.12
N GLU A 164 -11.22 -12.24 -4.73
CA GLU A 164 -10.32 -13.34 -5.13
C GLU A 164 -10.45 -14.58 -4.23
N TYR A 165 -11.29 -14.51 -3.19
CA TYR A 165 -11.61 -15.58 -2.24
C TYR A 165 -13.13 -15.70 -2.02
#